data_b90d13672bd6feb3b03b43be6cfb9d26
#
_entry.id   b90d13672bd6feb3b03b43be6cfb9d26
#
_cell.length_a   1.000
_cell.length_b   1.000
_cell.length_c   1.000
_cell.angle_alpha   90.00
_cell.angle_beta   90.00
_cell.angle_gamma   90.00
#
_symmetry.space_group_name_H-M   'P 1'
#
loop_
_entity.id
_entity.type
_entity.pdbx_description
1 polymer ?
#
loop_
_entity_poly.entity_id
_entity_poly.type
_entity_poly.pdbx_seq_one_letter_code
_entity_poly.pdbx_strand_id
1 'polypeptide(L)'
;MTRKTPRNLGQNRMERDAILGVVDVQPTFMPGGELPVADGAGVVPVINRLLAGRFPTAFATQDWHQPGHLSFASAHPGRAAYETIALPYGPQILWPDHALAGSANAALHPGLDQRRIVAIIRKGTDPAIDSYSAFFENDHRTPTGLHGWLAERGVRHLFLAGLATDFCVAWSAADARRLGYAVTVIADACRAIALPAPGDGTTLDTARAEMAAAGIRFLHSNEI
;
A
#
# COMPACT_ATOMS: atom_id res chain seq x y z
N MET A 1 36.61 31.19 -2.00
CA MET A 1 36.61 29.89 -1.30
C MET A 1 35.36 29.78 -0.42
N THR A 2 34.31 29.18 -0.92
CA THR A 2 33.03 28.98 -0.20
C THR A 2 33.15 27.73 0.66
N ARG A 3 33.16 27.89 2.00
CA ARG A 3 33.10 26.76 2.96
C ARG A 3 31.79 26.02 2.80
N LYS A 4 31.82 24.76 2.33
CA LYS A 4 30.67 23.83 2.42
C LYS A 4 30.47 23.52 3.90
N THR A 5 29.27 23.87 4.41
CA THR A 5 28.82 23.46 5.74
C THR A 5 28.79 21.93 5.82
N PRO A 6 29.33 21.30 6.88
CA PRO A 6 29.30 19.85 7.00
C PRO A 6 27.82 19.39 7.14
N ARG A 7 27.35 18.57 6.20
CA ARG A 7 26.07 17.87 6.32
C ARG A 7 26.13 16.97 7.56
N ASN A 8 25.12 17.08 8.40
CA ASN A 8 24.99 16.38 9.68
C ASN A 8 24.99 14.86 9.45
N LEU A 9 25.99 14.13 9.99
CA LEU A 9 26.15 12.67 9.82
C LEU A 9 24.92 11.86 10.25
N GLY A 10 24.09 12.39 11.17
CA GLY A 10 22.85 11.76 11.61
C GLY A 10 21.72 11.83 10.57
N GLN A 11 21.58 12.95 9.85
CA GLN A 11 20.62 13.09 8.74
C GLN A 11 21.00 12.17 7.58
N ASN A 12 22.29 12.02 7.29
CA ASN A 12 22.80 11.17 6.21
C ASN A 12 22.59 9.66 6.47
N ARG A 13 22.37 9.23 7.72
CA ARG A 13 22.10 7.84 8.08
C ARG A 13 20.62 7.51 7.94
N MET A 14 19.72 8.41 8.37
CA MET A 14 18.26 8.24 8.19
C MET A 14 17.83 8.26 6.70
N GLU A 15 18.62 8.94 5.83
CA GLU A 15 18.36 8.95 4.39
C GLU A 15 18.78 7.64 3.69
N ARG A 16 19.63 6.81 4.28
CA ARG A 16 20.15 5.58 3.66
C ARG A 16 19.35 4.33 4.00
N ASP A 17 18.71 4.31 5.17
CA ASP A 17 17.96 3.15 5.67
C ASP A 17 16.45 3.36 5.64
N ALA A 18 15.97 4.44 5.02
CA ALA A 18 14.56 4.75 4.82
C ALA A 18 14.19 4.67 3.32
N ILE A 19 12.99 4.15 3.05
CA ILE A 19 12.45 4.06 1.69
C ILE A 19 10.95 4.42 1.67
N LEU A 20 10.48 4.96 0.54
CA LEU A 20 9.06 5.17 0.29
C LEU A 20 8.46 3.93 -0.38
N GLY A 21 7.39 3.39 0.19
CA GLY A 21 6.50 2.43 -0.43
C GLY A 21 5.28 3.14 -1.01
N VAL A 22 5.11 3.03 -2.31
CA VAL A 22 3.97 3.57 -3.07
C VAL A 22 2.98 2.43 -3.28
N VAL A 23 1.93 2.40 -2.46
CA VAL A 23 1.01 1.27 -2.39
C VAL A 23 -0.14 1.47 -3.38
N ASP A 24 -0.24 0.59 -4.37
CA ASP A 24 -1.37 0.39 -5.29
C ASP A 24 -1.91 1.69 -5.93
N VAL A 25 -1.01 2.57 -6.35
CA VAL A 25 -1.39 3.78 -7.09
C VAL A 25 -1.67 3.42 -8.54
N GLN A 26 -2.85 2.84 -8.78
CA GLN A 26 -3.30 2.23 -10.03
C GLN A 26 -4.63 2.83 -10.49
N PRO A 27 -4.89 2.93 -11.80
CA PRO A 27 -6.16 3.46 -12.33
C PRO A 27 -7.41 2.73 -11.81
N THR A 28 -7.33 1.44 -11.51
CA THR A 28 -8.45 0.65 -10.95
C THR A 28 -9.02 1.27 -9.65
N PHE A 29 -8.18 1.94 -8.84
CA PHE A 29 -8.53 2.59 -7.58
C PHE A 29 -8.81 4.09 -7.72
N MET A 30 -8.74 4.64 -8.92
CA MET A 30 -9.00 6.05 -9.18
C MET A 30 -10.48 6.30 -9.50
N PRO A 31 -10.97 7.53 -9.47
CA PRO A 31 -12.31 7.85 -9.96
C PRO A 31 -12.52 7.34 -11.39
N GLY A 32 -13.56 6.52 -11.58
CA GLY A 32 -13.86 5.87 -12.86
C GLY A 32 -13.19 4.50 -13.06
N GLY A 33 -12.37 4.03 -12.14
CA GLY A 33 -11.87 2.66 -12.08
C GLY A 33 -12.90 1.68 -11.50
N GLU A 34 -12.54 0.40 -11.43
CA GLU A 34 -13.45 -0.69 -11.04
C GLU A 34 -13.72 -0.72 -9.53
N LEU A 35 -12.76 -0.26 -8.70
CA LEU A 35 -12.88 -0.17 -7.24
C LEU A 35 -12.43 1.22 -6.77
N PRO A 36 -13.22 2.27 -7.09
CA PRO A 36 -12.77 3.64 -6.90
C PRO A 36 -12.69 4.04 -5.42
N VAL A 37 -11.56 4.63 -5.05
CA VAL A 37 -11.35 5.27 -3.76
C VAL A 37 -11.66 6.76 -3.88
N ALA A 38 -12.42 7.31 -2.92
CA ALA A 38 -12.76 8.72 -2.90
C ALA A 38 -11.49 9.60 -2.90
N ASP A 39 -11.42 10.56 -3.83
CA ASP A 39 -10.23 11.41 -4.06
C ASP A 39 -8.91 10.63 -4.24
N GLY A 40 -8.98 9.39 -4.74
CA GLY A 40 -7.79 8.53 -4.93
C GLY A 40 -6.70 9.19 -5.78
N ALA A 41 -7.07 9.91 -6.83
CA ALA A 41 -6.11 10.63 -7.69
C ALA A 41 -5.36 11.76 -6.95
N GLY A 42 -5.90 12.29 -5.85
CA GLY A 42 -5.27 13.32 -5.03
C GLY A 42 -3.96 12.89 -4.39
N VAL A 43 -3.69 11.59 -4.25
CA VAL A 43 -2.42 11.10 -3.71
C VAL A 43 -1.24 11.29 -4.67
N VAL A 44 -1.48 11.24 -5.99
CA VAL A 44 -0.44 11.27 -7.03
C VAL A 44 0.47 12.50 -6.94
N PRO A 45 -0.05 13.74 -6.91
CA PRO A 45 0.81 14.93 -6.82
C PRO A 45 1.59 15.01 -5.51
N VAL A 46 1.05 14.48 -4.39
CA VAL A 46 1.76 14.44 -3.11
C VAL A 46 2.93 13.46 -3.18
N ILE A 47 2.69 12.24 -3.68
CA ILE A 47 3.70 11.22 -3.85
C ILE A 47 4.81 11.70 -4.81
N ASN A 48 4.45 12.34 -5.92
CA ASN A 48 5.44 12.87 -6.86
C ASN A 48 6.35 13.93 -6.22
N ARG A 49 5.82 14.80 -5.36
CA ARG A 49 6.66 15.76 -4.61
C ARG A 49 7.63 15.04 -3.65
N LEU A 50 7.17 14.02 -2.96
CA LEU A 50 8.01 13.20 -2.08
C LEU A 50 9.14 12.49 -2.85
N LEU A 51 8.81 11.90 -3.99
CA LEU A 51 9.79 11.26 -4.89
C LEU A 51 10.80 12.26 -5.45
N ALA A 52 10.38 13.46 -5.80
CA ALA A 52 11.27 14.49 -6.34
C ALA A 52 12.22 15.07 -5.29
N GLY A 53 11.76 15.26 -4.05
CA GLY A 53 12.47 16.02 -3.03
C GLY A 53 13.08 15.21 -1.90
N ARG A 54 12.40 14.15 -1.43
CA ARG A 54 12.74 13.50 -0.15
C ARG A 54 13.26 12.08 -0.30
N PHE A 55 12.68 11.29 -1.20
CA PHE A 55 13.03 9.88 -1.35
C PHE A 55 13.77 9.64 -2.66
N PRO A 56 15.10 9.37 -2.62
CA PRO A 56 15.89 9.12 -3.83
C PRO A 56 15.52 7.79 -4.50
N THR A 57 14.92 6.86 -3.73
CA THR A 57 14.43 5.57 -4.19
C THR A 57 13.12 5.21 -3.52
N ALA A 58 12.28 4.46 -4.24
CA ALA A 58 11.01 3.94 -3.76
C ALA A 58 10.77 2.54 -4.32
N PHE A 59 9.90 1.76 -3.68
CA PHE A 59 9.23 0.63 -4.33
C PHE A 59 7.75 0.97 -4.53
N ALA A 60 7.11 0.28 -5.46
CA ALA A 60 5.67 0.33 -5.62
C ALA A 60 5.08 -1.08 -5.46
N THR A 61 3.78 -1.14 -5.11
CA THR A 61 3.00 -2.36 -5.23
C THR A 61 1.98 -2.23 -6.35
N GLN A 62 1.55 -3.37 -6.87
CA GLN A 62 0.43 -3.49 -7.80
C GLN A 62 -0.44 -4.66 -7.35
N ASP A 63 -1.74 -4.42 -7.17
CA ASP A 63 -2.73 -5.49 -7.26
C ASP A 63 -2.69 -6.07 -8.68
N TRP A 64 -2.68 -7.41 -8.76
CA TRP A 64 -2.46 -8.08 -10.03
C TRP A 64 -3.23 -9.40 -10.07
N HIS A 65 -4.56 -9.28 -10.09
CA HIS A 65 -5.47 -10.41 -9.95
C HIS A 65 -5.70 -11.15 -11.27
N GLN A 66 -5.67 -12.47 -11.21
CA GLN A 66 -6.07 -13.29 -12.36
C GLN A 66 -7.59 -13.22 -12.57
N PRO A 67 -8.10 -13.35 -13.81
CA PRO A 67 -9.53 -13.50 -14.05
C PRO A 67 -10.12 -14.66 -13.22
N GLY A 68 -11.28 -14.42 -12.57
CA GLY A 68 -11.92 -15.42 -11.72
C GLY A 68 -11.30 -15.59 -10.33
N HIS A 69 -10.51 -14.60 -9.88
CA HIS A 69 -9.90 -14.60 -8.55
C HIS A 69 -10.94 -14.77 -7.44
N LEU A 70 -10.65 -15.61 -6.42
CA LEU A 70 -11.61 -15.93 -5.35
C LEU A 70 -11.99 -14.74 -4.45
N SER A 71 -11.28 -13.62 -4.49
CA SER A 71 -11.72 -12.39 -3.81
C SER A 71 -12.79 -11.62 -4.57
N PHE A 72 -13.14 -12.01 -5.80
CA PHE A 72 -14.14 -11.32 -6.59
C PHE A 72 -15.54 -11.85 -6.32
N ALA A 73 -16.52 -10.95 -6.23
CA ALA A 73 -17.91 -11.34 -6.09
C ALA A 73 -18.40 -12.20 -7.29
N SER A 74 -17.89 -11.92 -8.48
CA SER A 74 -18.19 -12.66 -9.71
C SER A 74 -17.79 -14.13 -9.67
N ALA A 75 -16.80 -14.51 -8.83
CA ALA A 75 -16.39 -15.90 -8.62
C ALA A 75 -17.36 -16.70 -7.73
N HIS A 76 -18.36 -16.05 -7.11
CA HIS A 76 -19.27 -16.66 -6.14
C HIS A 76 -20.73 -16.44 -6.55
N PRO A 77 -21.38 -17.40 -7.24
CA PRO A 77 -22.78 -17.27 -7.67
C PRO A 77 -23.70 -16.85 -6.54
N GLY A 78 -24.50 -15.80 -6.76
CA GLY A 78 -25.48 -15.27 -5.81
C GLY A 78 -24.89 -14.37 -4.71
N ARG A 79 -23.61 -14.04 -4.77
CA ARG A 79 -22.98 -13.07 -3.86
C ARG A 79 -22.85 -11.71 -4.51
N ALA A 80 -22.78 -10.68 -3.66
CA ALA A 80 -22.55 -9.30 -4.08
C ALA A 80 -21.19 -8.79 -3.59
N ALA A 81 -20.67 -7.76 -4.28
CA ALA A 81 -19.48 -7.05 -3.80
C ALA A 81 -19.73 -6.46 -2.40
N TYR A 82 -18.67 -6.42 -1.60
CA TYR A 82 -18.63 -6.00 -0.20
C TYR A 82 -19.27 -6.97 0.81
N GLU A 83 -19.80 -8.10 0.39
CA GLU A 83 -20.15 -9.18 1.31
C GLU A 83 -18.88 -9.83 1.87
N THR A 84 -18.94 -10.29 3.12
CA THR A 84 -17.85 -11.09 3.71
C THR A 84 -18.22 -12.57 3.67
N ILE A 85 -17.30 -13.38 3.17
CA ILE A 85 -17.40 -14.84 3.17
C ILE A 85 -16.23 -15.48 3.91
N ALA A 86 -16.36 -16.75 4.27
CA ALA A 86 -15.25 -17.54 4.80
C ALA A 86 -14.54 -18.27 3.66
N LEU A 87 -13.24 -18.03 3.51
CA LEU A 87 -12.34 -18.78 2.63
C LEU A 87 -11.34 -19.61 3.47
N PRO A 88 -10.57 -20.53 2.87
CA PRO A 88 -9.65 -21.38 3.62
C PRO A 88 -8.61 -20.60 4.47
N TYR A 89 -8.27 -19.39 4.08
CA TYR A 89 -7.34 -18.52 4.80
C TYR A 89 -8.01 -17.55 5.79
N GLY A 90 -9.34 -17.54 5.88
CA GLY A 90 -10.08 -16.69 6.81
C GLY A 90 -11.22 -15.89 6.17
N PRO A 91 -11.73 -14.87 6.88
CA PRO A 91 -12.74 -13.97 6.35
C PRO A 91 -12.21 -13.17 5.16
N GLN A 92 -12.99 -13.07 4.09
CA GLN A 92 -12.66 -12.32 2.89
C GLN A 92 -13.83 -11.41 2.51
N ILE A 93 -13.57 -10.12 2.35
CA ILE A 93 -14.51 -9.20 1.69
C ILE A 93 -14.46 -9.47 0.19
N LEU A 94 -15.62 -9.68 -0.40
CA LEU A 94 -15.71 -9.83 -1.85
C LEU A 94 -15.67 -8.47 -2.53
N TRP A 95 -14.82 -8.36 -3.52
CA TRP A 95 -14.62 -7.13 -4.28
C TRP A 95 -15.27 -7.20 -5.66
N PRO A 96 -15.57 -6.05 -6.31
CA PRO A 96 -15.74 -6.03 -7.76
C PRO A 96 -14.49 -6.57 -8.45
N ASP A 97 -14.62 -7.11 -9.65
CA ASP A 97 -13.45 -7.46 -10.47
C ASP A 97 -12.62 -6.20 -10.73
N HIS A 98 -11.37 -6.19 -10.28
CA HIS A 98 -10.49 -5.04 -10.35
C HIS A 98 -9.04 -5.46 -10.57
N ALA A 99 -8.19 -4.54 -10.99
CA ALA A 99 -6.75 -4.76 -11.17
C ALA A 99 -6.43 -6.05 -11.96
N LEU A 100 -7.23 -6.38 -12.98
CA LEU A 100 -7.02 -7.61 -13.77
C LEU A 100 -5.65 -7.60 -14.43
N ALA A 101 -4.92 -8.69 -14.24
CA ALA A 101 -3.57 -8.88 -14.71
C ALA A 101 -3.42 -8.54 -16.19
N GLY A 102 -2.48 -7.66 -16.54
CA GLY A 102 -2.23 -7.21 -17.90
C GLY A 102 -3.17 -6.10 -18.41
N SER A 103 -4.21 -5.72 -17.66
CA SER A 103 -5.07 -4.61 -18.04
C SER A 103 -4.40 -3.25 -17.84
N ALA A 104 -4.88 -2.24 -18.53
CA ALA A 104 -4.40 -0.86 -18.35
C ALA A 104 -4.67 -0.35 -16.91
N ASN A 105 -5.78 -0.79 -16.29
CA ASN A 105 -6.16 -0.38 -14.95
C ASN A 105 -5.33 -1.07 -13.84
N ALA A 106 -4.69 -2.20 -14.15
CA ALA A 106 -3.71 -2.83 -13.26
C ALA A 106 -2.29 -2.23 -13.37
N ALA A 107 -2.03 -1.37 -14.36
CA ALA A 107 -0.75 -0.66 -14.46
C ALA A 107 -0.62 0.40 -13.34
N LEU A 108 0.60 0.86 -13.06
CA LEU A 108 0.79 2.05 -12.22
C LEU A 108 0.16 3.27 -12.93
N HIS A 109 -0.40 4.18 -12.12
CA HIS A 109 -1.07 5.37 -12.62
C HIS A 109 -0.13 6.19 -13.54
N PRO A 110 -0.58 6.59 -14.74
CA PRO A 110 0.30 7.25 -15.73
C PRO A 110 0.85 8.60 -15.27
N GLY A 111 0.17 9.28 -14.34
CA GLY A 111 0.66 10.52 -13.74
C GLY A 111 1.68 10.32 -12.60
N LEU A 112 1.97 9.08 -12.18
CA LEU A 112 2.95 8.79 -11.15
C LEU A 112 4.37 8.89 -11.74
N ASP A 113 5.26 9.63 -11.08
CA ASP A 113 6.67 9.70 -11.46
C ASP A 113 7.41 8.41 -11.07
N GLN A 114 7.54 7.51 -12.03
CA GLN A 114 8.14 6.19 -11.81
C GLN A 114 9.67 6.19 -11.84
N ARG A 115 10.33 7.32 -12.12
CA ARG A 115 11.81 7.38 -12.27
C ARG A 115 12.58 7.00 -11.01
N ARG A 116 11.95 7.08 -9.84
CA ARG A 116 12.54 6.70 -8.54
C ARG A 116 12.04 5.36 -8.02
N ILE A 117 11.10 4.73 -8.70
CA ILE A 117 10.58 3.41 -8.33
C ILE A 117 11.54 2.36 -8.90
N VAL A 118 12.27 1.70 -8.01
CA VAL A 118 13.35 0.76 -8.38
C VAL A 118 12.93 -0.71 -8.20
N ALA A 119 11.73 -0.96 -7.67
CA ALA A 119 11.10 -2.28 -7.60
C ALA A 119 9.59 -2.13 -7.67
N ILE A 120 8.94 -3.08 -8.32
CA ILE A 120 7.48 -3.22 -8.34
C ILE A 120 7.15 -4.62 -7.83
N ILE A 121 6.36 -4.68 -6.76
CA ILE A 121 5.90 -5.91 -6.15
C ILE A 121 4.45 -6.14 -6.55
N ARG A 122 4.20 -7.19 -7.31
CA ARG A 122 2.84 -7.63 -7.63
C ARG A 122 2.32 -8.51 -6.49
N LYS A 123 1.08 -8.28 -6.08
CA LYS A 123 0.40 -9.01 -5.04
C LYS A 123 -0.98 -9.49 -5.51
N GLY A 124 -1.59 -10.47 -4.82
CA GLY A 124 -2.83 -11.07 -5.26
C GLY A 124 -2.68 -11.82 -6.60
N THR A 125 -1.53 -12.41 -6.84
CA THR A 125 -1.25 -13.14 -8.09
C THR A 125 -1.73 -14.59 -8.05
N ASP A 126 -1.92 -15.15 -6.85
CA ASP A 126 -2.53 -16.47 -6.65
C ASP A 126 -4.06 -16.32 -6.70
N PRO A 127 -4.74 -16.94 -7.67
CA PRO A 127 -6.19 -16.79 -7.80
C PRO A 127 -6.99 -17.30 -6.60
N ALA A 128 -6.38 -18.09 -5.72
CA ALA A 128 -7.03 -18.68 -4.54
C ALA A 128 -6.84 -17.86 -3.25
N ILE A 129 -5.91 -16.90 -3.22
CA ILE A 129 -5.56 -16.15 -2.01
C ILE A 129 -5.46 -14.66 -2.36
N ASP A 130 -6.26 -13.82 -1.70
CA ASP A 130 -6.18 -12.37 -1.86
C ASP A 130 -4.93 -11.79 -1.15
N SER A 131 -4.59 -10.55 -1.46
CA SER A 131 -3.40 -9.89 -0.91
C SER A 131 -3.65 -8.41 -0.66
N TYR A 132 -3.74 -8.04 0.61
CA TYR A 132 -3.74 -6.64 0.99
C TYR A 132 -2.32 -6.14 1.28
N SER A 133 -1.54 -6.94 2.01
CA SER A 133 -0.19 -6.56 2.40
C SER A 133 0.80 -6.60 1.25
N ALA A 134 1.73 -5.64 1.23
CA ALA A 134 2.90 -5.69 0.36
C ALA A 134 3.88 -6.82 0.73
N PHE A 135 3.71 -7.49 1.88
CA PHE A 135 4.66 -8.47 2.42
C PHE A 135 4.18 -9.90 2.34
N PHE A 136 2.90 -10.14 2.59
CA PHE A 136 2.29 -11.47 2.61
C PHE A 136 0.91 -11.42 1.95
N GLU A 137 0.52 -12.54 1.35
CA GLU A 137 -0.86 -12.78 0.96
C GLU A 137 -1.77 -12.84 2.21
N ASN A 138 -3.09 -12.81 2.05
CA ASN A 138 -4.04 -12.77 3.17
C ASN A 138 -4.03 -14.04 4.05
N ASP A 139 -3.32 -15.09 3.66
CA ASP A 139 -3.03 -16.25 4.50
C ASP A 139 -1.96 -15.98 5.58
N HIS A 140 -1.32 -14.79 5.56
CA HIS A 140 -0.22 -14.37 6.43
C HIS A 140 1.02 -15.28 6.43
N ARG A 141 1.20 -16.08 5.40
CA ARG A 141 2.28 -17.09 5.26
C ARG A 141 3.00 -16.97 3.92
N THR A 142 2.26 -16.83 2.83
CA THR A 142 2.82 -16.75 1.48
C THR A 142 3.48 -15.39 1.27
N PRO A 143 4.83 -15.32 1.16
CA PRO A 143 5.52 -14.04 1.06
C PRO A 143 5.52 -13.52 -0.37
N THR A 144 5.43 -12.20 -0.52
CA THR A 144 5.60 -11.51 -1.81
C THR A 144 7.06 -11.39 -2.26
N GLY A 145 8.00 -11.59 -1.34
CA GLY A 145 9.44 -11.37 -1.57
C GLY A 145 9.94 -9.98 -1.17
N LEU A 146 9.05 -9.02 -0.86
CA LEU A 146 9.45 -7.64 -0.51
C LEU A 146 10.38 -7.59 0.70
N HIS A 147 10.13 -8.41 1.74
CA HIS A 147 10.97 -8.41 2.94
C HIS A 147 12.43 -8.73 2.63
N GLY A 148 12.70 -9.76 1.84
CA GLY A 148 14.06 -10.12 1.43
C GLY A 148 14.73 -8.99 0.65
N TRP A 149 14.01 -8.41 -0.30
CA TRP A 149 14.49 -7.30 -1.12
C TRP A 149 14.86 -6.06 -0.27
N LEU A 150 14.08 -5.72 0.74
CA LEU A 150 14.35 -4.61 1.67
C LEU A 150 15.51 -4.93 2.63
N ALA A 151 15.54 -6.15 3.16
CA ALA A 151 16.56 -6.59 4.11
C ALA A 151 17.96 -6.57 3.49
N GLU A 152 18.11 -7.05 2.25
CA GLU A 152 19.37 -7.00 1.50
C GLU A 152 19.89 -5.57 1.28
N ARG A 153 18.99 -4.58 1.29
CA ARG A 153 19.32 -3.15 1.14
C ARG A 153 19.54 -2.42 2.46
N GLY A 154 19.41 -3.15 3.58
CA GLY A 154 19.58 -2.57 4.92
C GLY A 154 18.50 -1.57 5.29
N VAL A 155 17.33 -1.63 4.65
CA VAL A 155 16.19 -0.76 4.97
C VAL A 155 15.71 -1.06 6.40
N ARG A 156 15.46 -0.01 7.17
CA ARG A 156 14.97 -0.09 8.55
C ARG A 156 13.71 0.73 8.79
N HIS A 157 13.43 1.70 7.95
CA HIS A 157 12.27 2.57 8.09
C HIS A 157 11.49 2.65 6.77
N LEU A 158 10.21 2.34 6.83
CA LEU A 158 9.29 2.45 5.71
C LEU A 158 8.39 3.67 5.89
N PHE A 159 8.32 4.49 4.88
CA PHE A 159 7.29 5.49 4.69
C PHE A 159 6.29 4.93 3.68
N LEU A 160 5.01 4.90 4.03
CA LEU A 160 3.97 4.34 3.18
C LEU A 160 3.01 5.43 2.72
N ALA A 161 2.70 5.42 1.45
CA ALA A 161 1.73 6.29 0.79
C ALA A 161 0.95 5.49 -0.25
N GLY A 162 -0.27 5.87 -0.56
CA GLY A 162 -1.10 5.23 -1.59
C GLY A 162 -2.47 4.79 -1.10
N LEU A 163 -2.94 3.67 -1.61
CA LEU A 163 -4.33 3.22 -1.54
C LEU A 163 -4.42 1.75 -1.11
N ALA A 164 -5.48 1.31 -0.42
CA ALA A 164 -6.32 2.16 0.40
C ALA A 164 -5.81 2.15 1.83
N THR A 165 -5.98 3.27 2.55
CA THR A 165 -5.44 3.44 3.91
C THR A 165 -5.85 2.30 4.84
N ASP A 166 -7.10 1.88 4.77
CA ASP A 166 -7.75 0.90 5.65
C ASP A 166 -7.56 -0.56 5.22
N PHE A 167 -6.98 -0.80 4.06
CA PHE A 167 -6.66 -2.13 3.53
C PHE A 167 -5.16 -2.26 3.22
N CYS A 168 -4.76 -2.06 1.97
CA CYS A 168 -3.39 -2.38 1.54
C CYS A 168 -2.33 -1.60 2.29
N VAL A 169 -2.56 -0.32 2.62
CA VAL A 169 -1.62 0.49 3.41
C VAL A 169 -1.55 -0.02 4.86
N ALA A 170 -2.71 -0.23 5.52
CA ALA A 170 -2.75 -0.68 6.91
C ALA A 170 -2.14 -2.07 7.09
N TRP A 171 -2.49 -3.03 6.22
CA TRP A 171 -1.95 -4.38 6.29
C TRP A 171 -0.45 -4.41 6.01
N SER A 172 0.02 -3.65 5.02
CA SER A 172 1.45 -3.49 4.76
C SER A 172 2.19 -2.88 5.94
N ALA A 173 1.59 -1.87 6.58
CA ALA A 173 2.17 -1.22 7.75
C ALA A 173 2.26 -2.17 8.95
N ALA A 174 1.20 -2.95 9.21
CA ALA A 174 1.16 -3.93 10.30
C ALA A 174 2.21 -5.04 10.10
N ASP A 175 2.29 -5.61 8.89
CA ASP A 175 3.29 -6.64 8.57
C ASP A 175 4.71 -6.10 8.65
N ALA A 176 4.96 -4.90 8.13
CA ALA A 176 6.25 -4.24 8.27
C ALA A 176 6.67 -4.10 9.74
N ARG A 177 5.73 -3.71 10.61
CA ARG A 177 5.99 -3.63 12.06
C ARG A 177 6.31 -4.99 12.66
N ARG A 178 5.57 -6.04 12.30
CA ARG A 178 5.85 -7.44 12.74
C ARG A 178 7.23 -7.92 12.30
N LEU A 179 7.68 -7.48 11.12
CA LEU A 179 9.00 -7.78 10.58
C LEU A 179 10.13 -6.91 11.16
N GLY A 180 9.82 -5.96 12.07
CA GLY A 180 10.82 -5.15 12.78
C GLY A 180 11.16 -3.81 12.13
N TYR A 181 10.47 -3.40 11.08
CA TYR A 181 10.66 -2.07 10.48
C TYR A 181 10.04 -0.97 11.35
N ALA A 182 10.68 0.21 11.40
CA ALA A 182 9.97 1.43 11.75
C ALA A 182 9.03 1.81 10.61
N VAL A 183 7.80 2.24 10.92
CA VAL A 183 6.80 2.56 9.90
C VAL A 183 6.19 3.93 10.16
N THR A 184 6.07 4.71 9.11
CA THR A 184 5.37 5.98 9.06
C THR A 184 4.40 5.97 7.87
N VAL A 185 3.12 6.20 8.10
CA VAL A 185 2.12 6.41 7.06
C VAL A 185 2.02 7.92 6.78
N ILE A 186 2.09 8.30 5.50
CA ILE A 186 1.99 9.70 5.08
C ILE A 186 0.52 10.03 4.85
N ALA A 187 -0.10 10.65 5.84
CA ALA A 187 -1.55 10.77 5.94
C ALA A 187 -2.21 11.52 4.76
N ASP A 188 -1.60 12.60 4.29
CA ASP A 188 -2.10 13.39 3.15
C ASP A 188 -1.78 12.76 1.77
N ALA A 189 -0.93 11.73 1.76
CA ALA A 189 -0.62 10.92 0.58
C ALA A 189 -1.36 9.57 0.55
N CYS A 190 -2.40 9.40 1.37
CA CYS A 190 -3.24 8.20 1.42
C CYS A 190 -4.72 8.56 1.32
N ARG A 191 -5.55 7.62 0.79
CA ARG A 191 -7.01 7.70 0.81
C ARG A 191 -7.59 6.33 1.18
N ALA A 192 -8.79 6.33 1.76
CA ALA A 192 -9.45 5.13 2.28
C ALA A 192 -10.72 4.79 1.49
N ILE A 193 -11.10 3.52 1.52
CA ILE A 193 -12.41 3.04 1.05
C ILE A 193 -13.47 3.39 2.10
N ALA A 194 -13.15 3.22 3.39
CA ALA A 194 -13.99 3.56 4.54
C ALA A 194 -15.35 2.86 4.52
N LEU A 195 -15.37 1.52 4.39
CA LEU A 195 -16.60 0.73 4.49
C LEU A 195 -17.19 0.84 5.89
N PRO A 196 -18.53 0.72 6.02
CA PRO A 196 -19.16 0.59 7.34
C PRO A 196 -18.58 -0.60 8.13
N ALA A 197 -18.30 -0.39 9.40
CA ALA A 197 -17.81 -1.41 10.33
C ALA A 197 -18.82 -1.59 11.48
N PRO A 198 -18.75 -2.69 12.27
CA PRO A 198 -19.58 -2.87 13.45
C PRO A 198 -19.50 -1.69 14.42
N GLY A 199 -20.64 -1.24 14.93
CA GLY A 199 -20.78 0.04 15.64
C GLY A 199 -20.98 1.19 14.64
N ASP A 200 -20.81 2.44 15.07
CA ASP A 200 -21.01 3.62 14.23
C ASP A 200 -19.73 4.06 13.48
N GLY A 201 -18.74 3.16 13.36
CA GLY A 201 -17.43 3.44 12.76
C GLY A 201 -17.27 2.90 11.35
N THR A 202 -16.06 3.07 10.82
CA THR A 202 -15.63 2.59 9.50
C THR A 202 -14.41 1.68 9.58
N THR A 203 -14.10 0.97 8.48
CA THR A 203 -12.83 0.24 8.34
C THR A 203 -11.62 1.16 8.53
N LEU A 204 -11.74 2.44 8.16
CA LEU A 204 -10.67 3.42 8.38
C LEU A 204 -10.44 3.72 9.87
N ASP A 205 -11.50 3.86 10.65
CA ASP A 205 -11.39 4.12 12.09
C ASP A 205 -10.71 2.93 12.79
N THR A 206 -11.14 1.72 12.45
CA THR A 206 -10.53 0.47 12.96
C THR A 206 -9.05 0.39 12.58
N ALA A 207 -8.72 0.57 11.30
CA ALA A 207 -7.35 0.48 10.80
C ALA A 207 -6.43 1.53 11.44
N ARG A 208 -6.92 2.76 11.65
CA ARG A 208 -6.15 3.81 12.35
C ARG A 208 -5.86 3.46 13.80
N ALA A 209 -6.85 2.93 14.51
CA ALA A 209 -6.69 2.51 15.89
C ALA A 209 -5.66 1.36 16.01
N GLU A 210 -5.76 0.35 15.14
CA GLU A 210 -4.83 -0.78 15.09
C GLU A 210 -3.40 -0.36 14.75
N MET A 211 -3.24 0.50 13.73
CA MET A 211 -1.93 1.06 13.37
C MET A 211 -1.32 1.87 14.51
N ALA A 212 -2.11 2.70 15.19
CA ALA A 212 -1.63 3.48 16.35
C ALA A 212 -1.20 2.56 17.50
N ALA A 213 -1.98 1.53 17.81
CA ALA A 213 -1.64 0.52 18.82
C ALA A 213 -0.35 -0.26 18.48
N ALA A 214 -0.08 -0.49 17.18
CA ALA A 214 1.16 -1.10 16.70
C ALA A 214 2.36 -0.14 16.69
N GLY A 215 2.19 1.12 17.14
CA GLY A 215 3.25 2.13 17.15
C GLY A 215 3.63 2.66 15.75
N ILE A 216 2.71 2.58 14.79
CA ILE A 216 2.87 3.17 13.46
C ILE A 216 2.58 4.67 13.59
N ARG A 217 3.47 5.49 13.05
CA ARG A 217 3.32 6.94 13.08
C ARG A 217 2.54 7.43 11.86
N PHE A 218 1.79 8.50 12.05
CA PHE A 218 1.16 9.25 10.98
C PHE A 218 1.80 10.62 10.91
N LEU A 219 2.26 11.02 9.74
CA LEU A 219 2.80 12.36 9.47
C LEU A 219 2.18 12.89 8.18
N HIS A 220 2.12 14.20 8.03
CA HIS A 220 1.85 14.84 6.76
C HIS A 220 3.13 14.99 5.95
N SER A 221 3.00 15.11 4.63
CA SER A 221 4.15 15.20 3.72
C SER A 221 5.07 16.41 3.98
N ASN A 222 4.55 17.47 4.57
CA ASN A 222 5.31 18.66 4.96
C ASN A 222 6.07 18.52 6.28
N GLU A 223 5.90 17.41 7.00
CA GLU A 223 6.58 17.12 8.27
C GLU A 223 7.78 16.16 8.08
N ILE A 224 8.08 15.77 6.82
CA ILE A 224 9.09 14.76 6.48
C ILE A 224 10.39 15.40 5.94
#